data_210d86c89f6cc67421602c436805bbea
#
_entry.id   210d86c89f6cc67421602c436805bbea
#
_cell.length_a   1.000
_cell.length_b   1.000
_cell.length_c   1.000
_cell.angle_alpha   90.00
_cell.angle_beta   90.00
_cell.angle_gamma   90.00
#
_symmetry.space_group_name_H-M   'P 1'
#
loop_
_entity.id
_entity.type
_entity.pdbx_description
1 polymer ?
#
loop_
_entity_poly.entity_id
_entity_poly.type
_entity_poly.pdbx_seq_one_letter_code
_entity_poly.pdbx_strand_id
1 'polypeptide(L)'
;MECKIKNDIGTIYISEDVMLKVVGYAALECYGIVAMSSKRAKDGLVEWLGRENLSKGVQIRNVGDMLDVDLFIIVEYGISIAEVCKTIVETVRYKLESMTGVKVRKVNVSVEGIRV
;
A
#
# COMPACT_ATOMS: atom_id res chain seq x y z
N MET A 1 1.32 -11.38 -10.62
CA MET A 1 0.77 -10.22 -11.33
C MET A 1 1.91 -9.31 -11.80
N GLU A 2 1.73 -8.68 -12.92
CA GLU A 2 2.74 -7.82 -13.52
C GLU A 2 2.04 -6.70 -14.27
N CYS A 3 2.54 -5.48 -14.15
CA CYS A 3 2.01 -4.35 -14.92
C CYS A 3 2.82 -4.13 -16.18
N LYS A 4 2.10 -3.86 -17.28
CA LYS A 4 2.71 -3.58 -18.58
C LYS A 4 2.30 -2.19 -19.04
N ILE A 5 3.28 -1.42 -19.49
CA ILE A 5 3.04 -0.11 -20.11
C ILE A 5 3.59 -0.20 -21.53
N LYS A 6 2.71 -0.09 -22.51
CA LYS A 6 3.08 -0.21 -23.93
C LYS A 6 3.11 1.16 -24.61
N ASN A 7 4.08 1.36 -25.49
CA ASN A 7 4.12 2.48 -26.41
C ASN A 7 4.66 2.00 -27.76
N ASP A 8 4.83 2.93 -28.72
CA ASP A 8 5.24 2.58 -30.08
C ASP A 8 6.64 2.00 -30.19
N ILE A 9 7.50 2.24 -29.21
CA ILE A 9 8.90 1.82 -29.27
C ILE A 9 9.24 0.69 -28.29
N GLY A 10 8.29 0.24 -27.51
CA GLY A 10 8.54 -0.87 -26.60
C GLY A 10 7.49 -1.04 -25.52
N THR A 11 7.80 -1.94 -24.58
CA THR A 11 6.92 -2.26 -23.45
C THR A 11 7.74 -2.22 -22.16
N ILE A 12 7.17 -1.58 -21.14
CA ILE A 12 7.75 -1.56 -19.80
C ILE A 12 7.01 -2.58 -18.95
N TYR A 13 7.76 -3.47 -18.30
CA TYR A 13 7.20 -4.46 -17.39
C TYR A 13 7.61 -4.10 -15.97
N ILE A 14 6.62 -3.95 -15.10
CA ILE A 14 6.86 -3.65 -13.68
C ILE A 14 6.36 -4.84 -12.86
N SER A 15 7.25 -5.45 -12.10
CA SER A 15 6.89 -6.62 -11.30
C SER A 15 5.99 -6.24 -10.13
N GLU A 16 5.20 -7.21 -9.68
CA GLU A 16 4.35 -7.02 -8.49
C GLU A 16 5.17 -6.62 -7.28
N ASP A 17 6.33 -7.25 -7.09
CA ASP A 17 7.20 -6.95 -5.94
C ASP A 17 7.60 -5.48 -5.90
N VAL A 18 7.94 -4.90 -7.04
CA VAL A 18 8.29 -3.47 -7.12
C VAL A 18 7.10 -2.62 -6.70
N MET A 19 5.92 -2.93 -7.20
CA MET A 19 4.73 -2.16 -6.85
C MET A 19 4.37 -2.27 -5.38
N LEU A 20 4.48 -3.47 -4.81
CA LEU A 20 4.22 -3.69 -3.39
C LEU A 20 5.18 -2.87 -2.52
N LYS A 21 6.45 -2.79 -2.91
CA LYS A 21 7.44 -2.01 -2.18
C LYS A 21 7.18 -0.51 -2.28
N VAL A 22 6.82 -0.03 -3.46
CA VAL A 22 6.49 1.39 -3.66
C VAL A 22 5.33 1.77 -2.72
N VAL A 23 4.29 0.97 -2.69
CA VAL A 23 3.13 1.22 -1.84
C VAL A 23 3.50 1.16 -0.36
N GLY A 24 4.24 0.12 0.05
CA GLY A 24 4.63 -0.06 1.45
C GLY A 24 5.47 1.09 1.97
N TYR A 25 6.48 1.51 1.22
CA TYR A 25 7.32 2.64 1.62
C TYR A 25 6.56 3.97 1.61
N ALA A 26 5.68 4.18 0.64
CA ALA A 26 4.86 5.37 0.60
C ALA A 26 3.96 5.47 1.84
N ALA A 27 3.38 4.36 2.26
CA ALA A 27 2.56 4.32 3.45
C ALA A 27 3.35 4.65 4.71
N LEU A 28 4.57 4.10 4.84
CA LEU A 28 5.41 4.36 6.02
C LEU A 28 5.90 5.79 6.12
N GLU A 29 5.92 6.55 5.04
CA GLU A 29 6.28 7.97 5.06
C GLU A 29 5.20 8.82 5.73
N CYS A 30 3.99 8.30 5.85
CA CYS A 30 2.88 9.06 6.42
C CYS A 30 2.96 9.09 7.94
N TYR A 31 2.69 10.27 8.51
CA TYR A 31 2.65 10.45 9.96
C TYR A 31 1.54 9.60 10.58
N GLY A 32 1.81 9.04 11.74
CA GLY A 32 0.81 8.27 12.50
C GLY A 32 0.84 6.78 12.26
N ILE A 33 1.59 6.32 11.24
CA ILE A 33 1.77 4.89 11.01
C ILE A 33 2.97 4.40 11.81
N VAL A 34 2.77 3.33 12.56
CA VAL A 34 3.82 2.68 13.31
C VAL A 34 4.47 1.57 12.48
N ALA A 35 3.64 0.77 11.82
CA ALA A 35 4.10 -0.39 11.07
C ALA A 35 3.03 -0.87 10.11
N MET A 36 3.45 -1.72 9.17
CA MET A 36 2.52 -2.49 8.36
C MET A 36 2.14 -3.76 9.13
N SER A 37 0.95 -4.24 8.89
CA SER A 37 0.48 -5.51 9.44
C SER A 37 0.48 -6.57 8.34
N SER A 38 0.59 -7.83 8.72
CA SER A 38 0.36 -8.91 7.76
C SER A 38 -1.09 -8.87 7.28
N LYS A 39 -1.31 -9.39 6.07
CA LYS A 39 -2.66 -9.43 5.49
C LYS A 39 -3.59 -10.17 6.43
N ARG A 40 -4.59 -9.48 6.95
CA ARG A 40 -5.59 -9.98 7.89
C ARG A 40 -5.00 -10.70 9.09
N ALA A 41 -5.13 -10.10 10.25
CA ALA A 41 -4.85 -10.75 11.50
C ALA A 41 -5.85 -11.91 11.68
N LYS A 42 -5.40 -13.14 11.48
CA LYS A 42 -6.19 -14.32 11.81
C LYS A 42 -6.04 -14.59 13.31
N ASP A 43 -7.11 -15.03 13.93
CA ASP A 43 -7.12 -15.41 15.36
C ASP A 43 -6.78 -14.26 16.31
N GLY A 44 -7.03 -13.03 15.91
CA GLY A 44 -6.81 -11.86 16.75
C GLY A 44 -5.35 -11.47 16.93
N LEU A 45 -4.44 -12.12 16.23
CA LEU A 45 -3.02 -11.78 16.29
C LEU A 45 -2.66 -10.82 15.19
N VAL A 46 -2.03 -9.71 15.56
CA VAL A 46 -1.50 -8.73 14.62
C VAL A 46 0.01 -8.91 14.56
N GLU A 47 0.51 -9.20 13.38
CA GLU A 47 1.94 -9.33 13.13
C GLU A 47 2.50 -7.98 12.68
N TRP A 48 3.45 -7.45 13.44
CA TRP A 48 4.13 -6.21 13.10
C TRP A 48 5.26 -6.51 12.13
N LEU A 49 5.18 -5.91 10.94
CA LEU A 49 6.16 -6.14 9.88
C LEU A 49 7.23 -5.05 9.90
N GLY A 50 8.49 -5.49 9.83
CA GLY A 50 9.60 -4.58 9.64
C GLY A 50 9.71 -4.16 8.17
N ARG A 51 10.65 -3.27 7.88
CA ARG A 51 10.83 -2.76 6.51
C ARG A 51 11.10 -3.85 5.48
N GLU A 52 11.72 -4.93 5.90
CA GLU A 52 12.06 -6.05 5.03
C GLU A 52 10.84 -6.81 4.53
N ASN A 53 9.72 -6.71 5.28
CA ASN A 53 8.50 -7.45 5.02
C ASN A 53 7.32 -6.55 4.65
N LEU A 54 7.59 -5.34 4.18
CA LEU A 54 6.53 -4.37 3.85
C LEU A 54 5.51 -4.91 2.87
N SER A 55 5.96 -5.70 1.91
CA SER A 55 5.09 -6.26 0.89
C SER A 55 4.00 -7.18 1.45
N LYS A 56 4.20 -7.72 2.65
CA LYS A 56 3.19 -8.58 3.29
C LYS A 56 1.96 -7.81 3.77
N GLY A 57 2.11 -6.50 3.99
CA GLY A 57 1.00 -5.63 4.40
C GLY A 57 0.28 -4.96 3.25
N VAL A 58 0.58 -5.34 2.01
CA VAL A 58 0.03 -4.73 0.81
C VAL A 58 -0.52 -5.81 -0.11
N GLN A 59 -1.69 -5.54 -0.69
CA GLN A 59 -2.26 -6.41 -1.71
C GLN A 59 -2.67 -5.54 -2.89
N ILE A 60 -2.31 -5.97 -4.09
CA ILE A 60 -2.63 -5.24 -5.32
C ILE A 60 -3.39 -6.15 -6.26
N ARG A 61 -4.45 -5.62 -6.86
CA ARG A 61 -5.27 -6.35 -7.83
C ARG A 61 -5.40 -5.53 -9.10
N ASN A 62 -5.37 -6.21 -10.24
CA ASN A 62 -5.66 -5.60 -11.53
C ASN A 62 -7.17 -5.57 -11.75
N VAL A 63 -7.68 -4.39 -12.10
CA VAL A 63 -9.09 -4.20 -12.47
C VAL A 63 -9.10 -3.46 -13.81
N GLY A 64 -9.16 -4.23 -14.91
CA GLY A 64 -8.99 -3.66 -16.24
C GLY A 64 -7.59 -3.06 -16.39
N ASP A 65 -7.53 -1.78 -16.77
CA ASP A 65 -6.27 -1.05 -16.91
C ASP A 65 -5.85 -0.33 -15.64
N MET A 66 -6.56 -0.53 -14.55
CA MET A 66 -6.33 0.17 -13.28
C MET A 66 -5.96 -0.81 -12.17
N LEU A 67 -5.45 -0.27 -11.08
CA LEU A 67 -5.08 -1.05 -9.91
C LEU A 67 -5.96 -0.71 -8.71
N ASP A 68 -6.30 -1.74 -7.93
CA ASP A 68 -6.87 -1.59 -6.60
C ASP A 68 -5.79 -2.00 -5.60
N VAL A 69 -5.60 -1.19 -4.58
CA VAL A 69 -4.58 -1.40 -3.55
C VAL A 69 -5.26 -1.58 -2.20
N ASP A 70 -4.87 -2.61 -1.47
CA ASP A 70 -5.31 -2.83 -0.10
C ASP A 70 -4.11 -2.77 0.83
N LEU A 71 -4.23 -1.97 1.89
CA LEU A 71 -3.20 -1.77 2.89
C LEU A 71 -3.68 -2.22 4.26
N PHE A 72 -2.79 -2.86 5.00
CA PHE A 72 -3.04 -3.30 6.37
C PHE A 72 -1.99 -2.64 7.26
N ILE A 73 -2.44 -1.77 8.19
CA ILE A 73 -1.54 -0.91 8.96
C ILE A 73 -1.81 -0.99 10.47
N ILE A 74 -0.79 -0.58 11.21
CA ILE A 74 -0.87 -0.37 12.65
C ILE A 74 -0.60 1.10 12.89
N VAL A 75 -1.49 1.76 13.62
CA VAL A 75 -1.39 3.19 13.88
C VAL A 75 -1.04 3.48 15.34
N GLU A 76 -0.66 4.71 15.61
CA GLU A 76 -0.33 5.18 16.95
C GLU A 76 -1.59 5.65 17.66
N TYR A 77 -1.70 5.34 18.96
CA TYR A 77 -2.81 5.80 19.78
C TYR A 77 -2.80 7.32 19.89
N GLY A 78 -3.97 7.92 19.87
CA GLY A 78 -4.13 9.36 20.04
C GLY A 78 -4.16 10.16 18.75
N ILE A 79 -3.94 9.53 17.60
CA ILE A 79 -4.04 10.21 16.30
C ILE A 79 -5.47 10.16 15.78
N SER A 80 -5.78 11.05 14.85
CA SER A 80 -7.03 10.97 14.10
C SER A 80 -6.89 9.92 13.01
N ILE A 81 -7.45 8.75 13.22
CA ILE A 81 -7.37 7.63 12.26
C ILE A 81 -7.91 8.04 10.90
N ALA A 82 -9.06 8.73 10.88
CA ALA A 82 -9.69 9.16 9.64
C ALA A 82 -8.77 10.07 8.81
N GLU A 83 -8.14 11.05 9.46
CA GLU A 83 -7.24 11.99 8.78
C GLU A 83 -5.97 11.31 8.28
N VAL A 84 -5.40 10.43 9.09
CA VAL A 84 -4.20 9.68 8.72
C VAL A 84 -4.48 8.78 7.53
N CYS A 85 -5.59 8.05 7.56
CA CYS A 85 -5.97 7.17 6.46
C CYS A 85 -6.24 7.94 5.17
N LYS A 86 -6.85 9.11 5.27
CA LYS A 86 -7.06 9.97 4.10
C LYS A 86 -5.73 10.37 3.47
N THR A 87 -4.77 10.77 4.29
CA THR A 87 -3.43 11.13 3.83
C THR A 87 -2.72 9.94 3.19
N ILE A 88 -2.84 8.76 3.78
CA ILE A 88 -2.27 7.52 3.23
C ILE A 88 -2.82 7.24 1.84
N VAL A 89 -4.14 7.30 1.69
CA VAL A 89 -4.79 7.05 0.39
C VAL A 89 -4.25 7.99 -0.68
N GLU A 90 -4.17 9.29 -0.38
CA GLU A 90 -3.67 10.30 -1.31
C GLU A 90 -2.20 10.08 -1.63
N THR A 91 -1.38 9.83 -0.61
CA THR A 91 0.07 9.65 -0.78
C THR A 91 0.41 8.39 -1.57
N VAL A 92 -0.22 7.28 -1.24
CA VAL A 92 0.00 6.00 -1.93
C VAL A 92 -0.42 6.11 -3.39
N ARG A 93 -1.58 6.69 -3.63
CA ARG A 93 -2.06 6.89 -5.00
C ARG A 93 -1.10 7.74 -5.80
N TYR A 94 -0.69 8.89 -5.25
CA TYR A 94 0.24 9.80 -5.91
C TYR A 94 1.58 9.14 -6.22
N LYS A 95 2.18 8.48 -5.23
CA LYS A 95 3.48 7.82 -5.40
C LYS A 95 3.42 6.70 -6.42
N LEU A 96 2.40 5.85 -6.33
CA LEU A 96 2.28 4.73 -7.24
C LEU A 96 2.06 5.20 -8.68
N GLU A 97 1.17 6.17 -8.88
CA GLU A 97 0.90 6.72 -10.22
C GLU A 97 2.11 7.46 -10.79
N SER A 98 2.80 8.27 -9.97
CA SER A 98 3.92 9.05 -10.46
C SER A 98 5.16 8.21 -10.75
N MET A 99 5.41 7.17 -9.97
CA MET A 99 6.60 6.34 -10.16
C MET A 99 6.41 5.26 -11.23
N THR A 100 5.21 4.75 -11.39
CA THR A 100 4.95 3.63 -12.30
C THR A 100 4.18 4.03 -13.55
N GLY A 101 3.46 5.14 -13.51
CA GLY A 101 2.59 5.55 -14.62
C GLY A 101 1.28 4.78 -14.71
N VAL A 102 1.04 3.84 -13.80
CA VAL A 102 -0.18 3.04 -13.79
C VAL A 102 -1.26 3.78 -13.00
N LYS A 103 -2.50 3.76 -13.48
CA LYS A 103 -3.61 4.42 -12.79
C LYS A 103 -4.12 3.56 -11.63
N VAL A 104 -4.36 4.20 -10.49
CA VAL A 104 -4.90 3.57 -9.30
C VAL A 104 -6.39 3.92 -9.19
N ARG A 105 -7.23 2.91 -9.13
CA ARG A 105 -8.68 3.08 -9.02
C ARG A 105 -9.10 3.32 -7.57
N LYS A 106 -8.66 2.45 -6.68
CA LYS A 106 -9.00 2.53 -5.25
C LYS A 106 -7.79 2.19 -4.39
N VAL A 107 -7.71 2.86 -3.24
CA VAL A 107 -6.77 2.50 -2.18
C VAL A 107 -7.61 2.29 -0.92
N ASN A 108 -7.64 1.05 -0.43
CA ASN A 108 -8.37 0.69 0.78
C ASN A 108 -7.37 0.51 1.91
N VAL A 109 -7.68 1.07 3.07
CA VAL A 109 -6.81 0.99 4.24
C VAL A 109 -7.56 0.29 5.36
N SER A 110 -6.96 -0.80 5.87
CA SER A 110 -7.48 -1.52 7.03
C SER A 110 -6.56 -1.26 8.22
N VAL A 111 -7.10 -0.67 9.25
CA VAL A 111 -6.37 -0.41 10.50
C VAL A 111 -6.54 -1.64 11.38
N GLU A 112 -5.48 -2.43 11.50
CA GLU A 112 -5.51 -3.73 12.17
C GLU A 112 -5.04 -3.69 13.60
N GLY A 113 -4.39 -2.63 14.03
CA GLY A 113 -3.92 -2.51 15.39
C GLY A 113 -3.57 -1.09 15.77
N ILE A 114 -3.48 -0.86 17.07
CA ILE A 114 -3.09 0.42 17.66
C ILE A 114 -1.96 0.16 18.65
N ARG A 115 -0.89 0.94 18.53
CA ARG A 115 0.19 0.92 19.51
C ARG A 115 -0.11 1.94 20.61
N VAL A 116 -0.14 1.47 21.84
CA VAL A 116 -0.44 2.32 23.01
C VAL A 116 0.85 2.79 23.69
#